data_07161400f8a0128087b2440db1fd478d
#
_entry.id   07161400f8a0128087b2440db1fd478d
#
_cell.length_a   1.000
_cell.length_b   1.000
_cell.length_c   1.000
_cell.angle_alpha   90.00
_cell.angle_beta   90.00
_cell.angle_gamma   90.00
#
_symmetry.space_group_name_H-M   'P 1'
#
loop_
_entity.id
_entity.type
_entity.pdbx_description
1 polymer ?
#
loop_
_entity_poly.entity_id
_entity_poly.type
_entity_poly.pdbx_seq_one_letter_code
_entity_poly.pdbx_strand_id
1 'polypeptide(L)'
;GNQLCLTIYHAIPRLIRTILLWAFLVVILLDIVASSAAVFHIQKQVPSVIRWNRKVAIYSYRFLLGIIRLVEHRMAKAYPAILEKTEKIGGKTGKFAEGCGFYKLFWLFVIGSFVGDLVETVFCRFSMGKWMVRSSLVWGDFSVVWGMALALATALLHKDMNKPDRYIFMIGTISGGVYEYVLSVLSQLVFGQVFWDYTQIPFNLGGRINLLFCLFWGIAAVVWIKFLYPKLSGLIEKVPKLTGYILTWVMVVFMSVNILVSALALIRYDVRAGGPPAADGWEHVIDVHFDDELMQHRYPSSKPELNGVK
;
A
#
# COMPACT_ATOMS: atom_id res chain seq x y z
N GLY A 1 27.21 -2.17 14.24
CA GLY A 1 26.56 -2.46 12.93
C GLY A 1 25.99 -1.22 12.26
N ASN A 2 25.35 -0.33 13.00
CA ASN A 2 24.67 0.85 12.42
C ASN A 2 25.61 1.91 11.85
N GLN A 3 26.79 2.11 12.44
CA GLN A 3 27.77 3.07 11.91
C GLN A 3 28.32 2.66 10.55
N LEU A 4 28.54 1.37 10.32
CA LEU A 4 29.06 0.88 9.04
C LEU A 4 28.04 1.06 7.90
N CYS A 5 26.76 0.79 8.14
CA CYS A 5 25.69 1.03 7.17
C CYS A 5 25.51 2.52 6.85
N LEU A 6 25.57 3.39 7.85
CA LEU A 6 25.52 4.84 7.67
C LEU A 6 26.74 5.36 6.91
N THR A 7 27.94 4.85 7.20
CA THR A 7 29.17 5.23 6.49
C THR A 7 29.12 4.81 5.02
N ILE A 8 28.65 3.60 4.73
CA ILE A 8 28.46 3.12 3.33
C ILE A 8 27.37 3.95 2.63
N TYR A 9 26.28 4.28 3.33
CA TYR A 9 25.20 5.09 2.78
C TYR A 9 25.65 6.51 2.43
N HIS A 10 26.51 7.12 3.25
CA HIS A 10 27.09 8.44 3.00
C HIS A 10 28.25 8.43 2.00
N ALA A 11 28.93 7.30 1.83
CA ALA A 11 30.02 7.14 0.87
C ALA A 11 29.52 7.07 -0.59
N ILE A 12 28.25 6.74 -0.82
CA ILE A 12 27.67 6.74 -2.18
C ILE A 12 27.17 8.15 -2.49
N PRO A 13 27.73 8.84 -3.51
CA PRO A 13 27.27 10.16 -3.92
C PRO A 13 25.77 10.20 -4.17
N ARG A 14 25.10 11.28 -3.76
CA ARG A 14 23.64 11.45 -3.98
C ARG A 14 23.22 11.18 -5.43
N LEU A 15 24.04 11.63 -6.38
CA LEU A 15 23.80 11.43 -7.81
C LEU A 15 23.72 9.94 -8.18
N ILE A 16 24.65 9.12 -7.68
CA ILE A 16 24.67 7.66 -7.96
C ILE A 16 23.44 6.98 -7.35
N ARG A 17 23.05 7.34 -6.14
CA ARG A 17 21.84 6.80 -5.48
C ARG A 17 20.59 7.16 -6.28
N THR A 18 20.48 8.39 -6.74
CA THR A 18 19.36 8.87 -7.56
C THR A 18 19.33 8.14 -8.91
N ILE A 19 20.47 7.98 -9.58
CA ILE A 19 20.57 7.24 -10.85
C ILE A 19 20.17 5.77 -10.66
N LEU A 20 20.64 5.11 -9.60
CA LEU A 20 20.28 3.72 -9.31
C LEU A 20 18.78 3.55 -9.00
N LEU A 21 18.19 4.51 -8.26
CA LEU A 21 16.76 4.51 -7.98
C LEU A 21 15.94 4.69 -9.26
N TRP A 22 16.33 5.65 -10.10
CA TRP A 22 15.66 5.87 -11.39
C TRP A 22 15.85 4.70 -12.35
N ALA A 23 17.02 4.11 -12.43
CA ALA A 23 17.27 2.92 -13.23
C ALA A 23 16.39 1.74 -12.76
N PHE A 24 16.27 1.53 -11.47
CA PHE A 24 15.40 0.51 -10.88
C PHE A 24 13.92 0.77 -11.18
N LEU A 25 13.45 2.02 -11.02
CA LEU A 25 12.09 2.42 -11.36
C LEU A 25 11.79 2.24 -12.85
N VAL A 26 12.72 2.62 -13.73
CA VAL A 26 12.58 2.42 -15.18
C VAL A 26 12.47 0.94 -15.53
N VAL A 27 13.27 0.07 -14.91
CA VAL A 27 13.19 -1.39 -15.13
C VAL A 27 11.83 -1.94 -14.69
N ILE A 28 11.32 -1.51 -13.53
CA ILE A 28 9.98 -1.90 -13.06
C ILE A 28 8.89 -1.39 -14.01
N LEU A 29 9.00 -0.15 -14.45
CA LEU A 29 8.01 0.46 -15.35
C LEU A 29 7.99 -0.24 -16.71
N LEU A 30 9.17 -0.57 -17.26
CA LEU A 30 9.30 -1.35 -18.49
C LEU A 30 8.72 -2.76 -18.33
N ASP A 31 8.91 -3.40 -17.17
CA ASP A 31 8.35 -4.71 -16.88
C ASP A 31 6.82 -4.66 -16.75
N ILE A 32 6.28 -3.63 -16.11
CA ILE A 32 4.83 -3.38 -16.02
C ILE A 32 4.22 -3.12 -17.40
N VAL A 33 4.84 -2.24 -18.20
CA VAL A 33 4.37 -1.90 -19.56
C VAL A 33 4.39 -3.13 -20.47
N ALA A 34 5.43 -3.92 -20.40
CA ALA A 34 5.55 -5.11 -21.23
C ALA A 34 4.63 -6.25 -20.78
N SER A 35 4.40 -6.38 -19.47
CA SER A 35 3.40 -7.30 -18.91
C SER A 35 1.98 -6.87 -19.30
N SER A 36 1.71 -5.56 -19.31
CA SER A 36 0.44 -4.99 -19.74
C SER A 36 0.21 -5.16 -21.26
N ALA A 37 1.25 -4.93 -22.07
CA ALA A 37 1.20 -5.16 -23.52
C ALA A 37 0.90 -6.64 -23.87
N ALA A 38 1.39 -7.57 -23.06
CA ALA A 38 1.09 -8.99 -23.20
C ALA A 38 -0.39 -9.31 -22.93
N VAL A 39 -1.03 -8.59 -22.00
CA VAL A 39 -2.46 -8.77 -21.68
C VAL A 39 -3.37 -8.21 -22.78
N PHE A 40 -2.96 -7.13 -23.46
CA PHE A 40 -3.78 -6.45 -24.49
C PHE A 40 -3.60 -6.98 -25.92
N HIS A 41 -3.09 -8.18 -26.15
CA HIS A 41 -2.94 -8.81 -27.48
C HIS A 41 -2.05 -8.02 -28.49
N ILE A 42 -1.32 -7.00 -28.07
CA ILE A 42 -0.36 -6.26 -28.90
C ILE A 42 0.86 -7.15 -29.24
N GLN A 43 0.90 -8.33 -28.66
CA GLN A 43 1.99 -9.31 -28.70
C GLN A 43 2.34 -9.81 -30.12
N LYS A 44 1.44 -9.67 -31.10
CA LYS A 44 1.71 -10.17 -32.47
C LYS A 44 2.63 -9.27 -33.30
N GLN A 45 2.89 -8.03 -32.91
CA GLN A 45 3.55 -7.07 -33.79
C GLN A 45 5.04 -6.80 -33.53
N VAL A 46 5.62 -7.16 -32.37
CA VAL A 46 7.06 -6.89 -32.09
C VAL A 46 7.76 -8.03 -31.34
N PRO A 47 8.15 -9.12 -32.02
CA PRO A 47 8.74 -10.30 -31.39
C PRO A 47 10.09 -10.07 -30.69
N SER A 48 10.85 -9.06 -31.10
CA SER A 48 12.15 -8.72 -30.52
C SER A 48 12.07 -8.06 -29.15
N VAL A 49 11.10 -7.17 -28.93
CA VAL A 49 10.87 -6.50 -27.63
C VAL A 49 10.43 -7.51 -26.58
N ILE A 50 9.58 -8.46 -26.96
CA ILE A 50 9.10 -9.53 -26.08
C ILE A 50 10.25 -10.45 -25.66
N ARG A 51 11.12 -10.83 -26.58
CA ARG A 51 12.29 -11.67 -26.28
C ARG A 51 13.28 -10.97 -25.36
N TRP A 52 13.53 -9.67 -25.57
CA TRP A 52 14.42 -8.88 -24.73
C TRP A 52 13.86 -8.72 -23.32
N ASN A 53 12.59 -8.37 -23.20
CA ASN A 53 11.90 -8.18 -21.93
C ASN A 53 11.81 -9.47 -21.12
N ARG A 54 11.50 -10.60 -21.78
CA ARG A 54 11.51 -11.92 -21.13
C ARG A 54 12.91 -12.29 -20.57
N LYS A 55 13.99 -11.93 -21.29
CA LYS A 55 15.36 -12.12 -20.80
C LYS A 55 15.63 -11.23 -19.58
N VAL A 56 15.32 -9.95 -19.63
CA VAL A 56 15.52 -9.01 -18.51
C VAL A 56 14.73 -9.47 -17.28
N ALA A 57 13.46 -9.82 -17.43
CA ALA A 57 12.64 -10.34 -16.34
C ALA A 57 13.20 -11.63 -15.72
N ILE A 58 13.73 -12.56 -16.55
CA ILE A 58 14.36 -13.78 -16.06
C ILE A 58 15.66 -13.48 -15.31
N TYR A 59 16.48 -12.54 -15.80
CA TYR A 59 17.74 -12.20 -15.15
C TYR A 59 17.54 -11.45 -13.84
N SER A 60 16.65 -10.46 -13.80
CA SER A 60 16.30 -9.73 -12.57
C SER A 60 15.70 -10.68 -11.52
N TYR A 61 14.79 -11.57 -11.94
CA TYR A 61 14.22 -12.59 -11.05
C TYR A 61 15.28 -13.56 -10.51
N ARG A 62 16.18 -14.05 -11.37
CA ARG A 62 17.28 -14.93 -10.94
C ARG A 62 18.25 -14.24 -9.99
N PHE A 63 18.57 -12.98 -10.23
CA PHE A 63 19.42 -12.17 -9.37
C PHE A 63 18.77 -11.96 -7.99
N LEU A 64 17.51 -11.58 -7.96
CA LEU A 64 16.75 -11.42 -6.71
C LEU A 64 16.66 -12.74 -5.93
N LEU A 65 16.34 -13.84 -6.61
CA LEU A 65 16.33 -15.17 -6.00
C LEU A 65 17.71 -15.58 -5.49
N GLY A 66 18.78 -15.19 -6.17
CA GLY A 66 20.15 -15.43 -5.72
C GLY A 66 20.45 -14.75 -4.40
N ILE A 67 20.09 -13.48 -4.27
CA ILE A 67 20.23 -12.71 -3.01
C ILE A 67 19.37 -13.35 -1.90
N ILE A 68 18.11 -13.63 -2.17
CA ILE A 68 17.19 -14.25 -1.21
C ILE A 68 17.74 -15.59 -0.72
N ARG A 69 18.18 -16.47 -1.62
CA ARG A 69 18.77 -17.78 -1.26
C ARG A 69 20.06 -17.63 -0.44
N LEU A 70 20.88 -16.62 -0.74
CA LEU A 70 22.09 -16.34 0.04
C LEU A 70 21.75 -15.94 1.48
N VAL A 71 20.77 -15.07 1.65
CA VAL A 71 20.29 -14.64 2.97
C VAL A 71 19.66 -15.81 3.71
N GLU A 72 18.79 -16.58 3.06
CA GLU A 72 18.16 -17.77 3.66
C GLU A 72 19.18 -18.80 4.10
N HIS A 73 20.15 -19.11 3.23
CA HIS A 73 21.21 -20.08 3.55
C HIS A 73 22.05 -19.64 4.76
N ARG A 74 22.36 -18.34 4.84
CA ARG A 74 23.08 -17.78 5.99
C ARG A 74 22.26 -17.80 7.27
N MET A 75 20.99 -17.43 7.19
CA MET A 75 20.07 -17.43 8.33
C MET A 75 19.73 -18.86 8.79
N ALA A 76 19.53 -19.80 7.86
CA ALA A 76 19.30 -21.21 8.15
C ALA A 76 20.47 -21.82 8.93
N LYS A 77 21.69 -21.48 8.55
CA LYS A 77 22.90 -21.96 9.22
C LYS A 77 23.09 -21.34 10.60
N ALA A 78 22.69 -20.07 10.78
CA ALA A 78 22.82 -19.35 12.05
C ALA A 78 21.72 -19.70 13.05
N TYR A 79 20.49 -20.04 12.57
CA TYR A 79 19.31 -20.25 13.42
C TYR A 79 18.47 -21.45 13.00
N PRO A 80 18.99 -22.68 13.14
CA PRO A 80 18.27 -23.90 12.70
C PRO A 80 16.93 -24.10 13.41
N ALA A 81 16.81 -23.71 14.69
CA ALA A 81 15.58 -23.80 15.47
C ALA A 81 14.44 -22.91 14.92
N ILE A 82 14.78 -21.81 14.29
CA ILE A 82 13.78 -20.92 13.65
C ILE A 82 13.20 -21.59 12.39
N LEU A 83 14.02 -22.28 11.61
CA LEU A 83 13.58 -23.02 10.44
C LEU A 83 12.58 -24.13 10.80
N GLU A 84 12.89 -24.95 11.80
CA GLU A 84 12.00 -26.02 12.25
C GLU A 84 10.65 -25.49 12.73
N LYS A 85 10.65 -24.38 13.46
CA LYS A 85 9.43 -23.70 13.90
C LYS A 85 8.65 -23.11 12.72
N THR A 86 9.36 -22.58 11.73
CA THR A 86 8.77 -21.99 10.51
C THR A 86 8.12 -23.04 9.62
N GLU A 87 8.73 -24.23 9.51
CA GLU A 87 8.14 -25.36 8.79
C GLU A 87 6.85 -25.88 9.46
N LYS A 88 6.81 -25.91 10.79
CA LYS A 88 5.61 -26.30 11.56
C LYS A 88 4.45 -25.32 11.45
N ILE A 89 4.73 -24.03 11.21
CA ILE A 89 3.70 -22.99 11.03
C ILE A 89 3.18 -22.95 9.58
N GLY A 90 3.89 -23.56 8.64
CA GLY A 90 3.53 -23.55 7.22
C GLY A 90 2.27 -24.36 6.91
N GLY A 91 1.46 -23.83 5.98
CA GLY A 91 0.25 -24.49 5.49
C GLY A 91 0.50 -25.86 4.85
N LYS A 92 -0.58 -26.53 4.44
CA LYS A 92 -0.57 -27.92 3.92
C LYS A 92 0.39 -28.16 2.75
N THR A 93 0.62 -27.17 1.90
CA THR A 93 1.52 -27.29 0.73
C THR A 93 2.92 -26.75 0.98
N GLY A 94 3.17 -26.23 2.16
CA GLY A 94 4.48 -25.70 2.49
C GLY A 94 4.82 -24.34 1.88
N LYS A 95 3.87 -23.62 1.30
CA LYS A 95 4.09 -22.28 0.73
C LYS A 95 3.96 -21.18 1.79
N PHE A 96 4.66 -20.05 1.58
CA PHE A 96 4.47 -18.85 2.39
C PHE A 96 3.07 -18.26 2.17
N ALA A 97 2.44 -17.77 3.23
CA ALA A 97 1.14 -17.12 3.19
C ALA A 97 0.04 -17.90 2.43
N GLU A 98 0.07 -19.24 2.52
CA GLU A 98 -0.94 -20.09 1.91
C GLU A 98 -2.33 -19.81 2.46
N GLY A 99 -3.34 -19.82 1.60
CA GLY A 99 -4.73 -19.54 1.97
C GLY A 99 -5.00 -18.06 2.23
N CYS A 100 -5.99 -17.77 3.08
CA CYS A 100 -6.40 -16.41 3.44
C CYS A 100 -6.19 -16.16 4.94
N GLY A 101 -4.95 -16.37 5.40
CA GLY A 101 -4.55 -16.10 6.78
C GLY A 101 -3.89 -14.72 6.96
N PHE A 102 -3.43 -14.44 8.18
CA PHE A 102 -2.79 -13.17 8.56
C PHE A 102 -1.70 -12.74 7.57
N TYR A 103 -0.76 -13.60 7.22
CA TYR A 103 0.35 -13.26 6.32
C TYR A 103 -0.14 -12.85 4.93
N LYS A 104 -1.15 -13.53 4.39
CA LYS A 104 -1.75 -13.18 3.10
C LYS A 104 -2.43 -11.83 3.18
N LEU A 105 -3.31 -11.63 4.17
CA LEU A 105 -4.07 -10.39 4.32
C LEU A 105 -3.16 -9.20 4.62
N PHE A 106 -2.11 -9.39 5.41
CA PHE A 106 -1.14 -8.35 5.70
C PHE A 106 -0.38 -7.90 4.44
N TRP A 107 0.09 -8.84 3.62
CA TRP A 107 0.75 -8.48 2.36
C TRP A 107 -0.19 -7.85 1.35
N LEU A 108 -1.44 -8.29 1.30
CA LEU A 108 -2.47 -7.63 0.48
C LEU A 108 -2.76 -6.21 0.99
N PHE A 109 -2.76 -6.00 2.30
CA PHE A 109 -2.85 -4.67 2.90
C PHE A 109 -1.67 -3.78 2.50
N VAL A 110 -0.43 -4.23 2.63
CA VAL A 110 0.76 -3.44 2.28
C VAL A 110 0.80 -3.12 0.78
N ILE A 111 0.62 -4.13 -0.07
CA ILE A 111 0.61 -3.96 -1.53
C ILE A 111 -0.57 -3.08 -1.95
N GLY A 112 -1.74 -3.31 -1.37
CA GLY A 112 -2.94 -2.53 -1.63
C GLY A 112 -2.81 -1.08 -1.19
N SER A 113 -2.14 -0.81 -0.06
CA SER A 113 -1.85 0.55 0.39
C SER A 113 -0.97 1.30 -0.60
N PHE A 114 0.08 0.66 -1.08
CA PHE A 114 1.03 1.27 -2.03
C PHE A 114 0.39 1.46 -3.41
N VAL A 115 -0.18 0.41 -3.97
CA VAL A 115 -0.80 0.46 -5.31
C VAL A 115 -2.01 1.38 -5.32
N GLY A 116 -2.82 1.34 -4.25
CA GLY A 116 -4.00 2.20 -4.12
C GLY A 116 -3.63 3.68 -4.09
N ASP A 117 -2.58 4.07 -3.37
CA ASP A 117 -2.07 5.45 -3.36
C ASP A 117 -1.64 5.90 -4.76
N LEU A 118 -0.88 5.05 -5.48
CA LEU A 118 -0.46 5.35 -6.85
C LEU A 118 -1.66 5.53 -7.80
N VAL A 119 -2.64 4.63 -7.74
CA VAL A 119 -3.84 4.69 -8.57
C VAL A 119 -4.64 5.96 -8.26
N GLU A 120 -4.81 6.30 -6.99
CA GLU A 120 -5.54 7.50 -6.58
C GLU A 120 -4.80 8.78 -6.97
N THR A 121 -3.48 8.82 -6.84
CA THR A 121 -2.65 9.94 -7.28
C THR A 121 -2.79 10.18 -8.80
N VAL A 122 -2.75 9.10 -9.59
CA VAL A 122 -2.98 9.15 -11.04
C VAL A 122 -4.42 9.60 -11.36
N PHE A 123 -5.40 9.07 -10.65
CA PHE A 123 -6.81 9.47 -10.80
C PHE A 123 -7.00 10.96 -10.52
N CYS A 124 -6.40 11.50 -9.45
CA CYS A 124 -6.43 12.94 -9.15
C CYS A 124 -5.82 13.78 -10.28
N ARG A 125 -4.76 13.30 -10.92
CA ARG A 125 -4.17 13.99 -12.07
C ARG A 125 -5.15 14.10 -13.24
N PHE A 126 -5.88 13.03 -13.54
CA PHE A 126 -6.86 13.05 -14.64
C PHE A 126 -8.14 13.79 -14.29
N SER A 127 -8.65 13.66 -13.07
CA SER A 127 -9.93 14.25 -12.65
C SER A 127 -9.82 15.72 -12.27
N MET A 128 -8.72 16.12 -11.60
CA MET A 128 -8.54 17.48 -11.08
C MET A 128 -7.45 18.27 -11.80
N GLY A 129 -6.72 17.67 -12.75
CA GLY A 129 -5.62 18.29 -13.45
C GLY A 129 -4.36 18.56 -12.62
N LYS A 130 -4.31 18.10 -11.37
CA LYS A 130 -3.22 18.33 -10.41
C LYS A 130 -2.63 17.01 -9.92
N TRP A 131 -1.31 16.99 -9.75
CA TRP A 131 -0.65 15.95 -8.96
C TRP A 131 -0.89 16.24 -7.48
N MET A 132 -1.48 15.30 -6.76
CA MET A 132 -1.80 15.43 -5.35
C MET A 132 -1.37 14.17 -4.64
N VAL A 133 -0.62 14.29 -3.55
CA VAL A 133 -0.28 13.16 -2.69
C VAL A 133 -1.57 12.66 -2.03
N ARG A 134 -1.79 11.35 -2.07
CA ARG A 134 -2.98 10.68 -1.50
C ARG A 134 -2.61 9.71 -0.38
N SER A 135 -1.36 9.76 0.06
CA SER A 135 -0.87 8.94 1.15
C SER A 135 -1.59 9.23 2.46
N SER A 136 -1.90 8.17 3.20
CA SER A 136 -2.39 8.27 4.58
C SER A 136 -1.26 8.39 5.60
N LEU A 137 0.00 8.20 5.17
CA LEU A 137 1.15 8.08 6.06
C LEU A 137 2.21 9.13 5.75
N VAL A 138 2.91 9.60 6.79
CA VAL A 138 4.00 10.59 6.65
C VAL A 138 5.23 10.01 5.96
N TRP A 139 5.48 8.70 6.09
CA TRP A 139 6.60 8.02 5.45
C TRP A 139 6.14 7.07 4.35
N GLY A 140 6.56 7.35 3.12
CA GLY A 140 6.23 6.56 1.94
C GLY A 140 4.81 6.81 1.41
N ASP A 141 4.55 6.27 0.24
CA ASP A 141 3.29 6.48 -0.47
C ASP A 141 2.37 5.28 -0.21
N PHE A 142 1.66 5.34 0.92
CA PHE A 142 0.77 4.29 1.39
C PHE A 142 -0.60 4.87 1.76
N SER A 143 -1.64 4.43 1.09
CA SER A 143 -3.02 4.69 1.46
C SER A 143 -3.56 3.54 2.34
N VAL A 144 -3.61 3.77 3.65
CA VAL A 144 -4.16 2.79 4.61
C VAL A 144 -5.59 2.41 4.25
N VAL A 145 -6.35 3.35 3.71
CA VAL A 145 -7.74 3.16 3.27
C VAL A 145 -7.80 2.09 2.17
N TRP A 146 -7.00 2.20 1.12
CA TRP A 146 -6.96 1.21 0.05
C TRP A 146 -6.45 -0.15 0.50
N GLY A 147 -5.41 -0.16 1.34
CA GLY A 147 -4.87 -1.40 1.89
C GLY A 147 -5.90 -2.17 2.74
N MET A 148 -6.57 -1.47 3.64
CA MET A 148 -7.63 -2.04 4.46
C MET A 148 -8.82 -2.51 3.62
N ALA A 149 -9.24 -1.73 2.61
CA ALA A 149 -10.30 -2.12 1.70
C ALA A 149 -10.01 -3.46 1.01
N LEU A 150 -8.81 -3.62 0.44
CA LEU A 150 -8.43 -4.85 -0.27
C LEU A 150 -8.27 -6.05 0.67
N ALA A 151 -7.69 -5.85 1.86
CA ALA A 151 -7.58 -6.91 2.87
C ALA A 151 -8.95 -7.37 3.35
N LEU A 152 -9.86 -6.44 3.68
CA LEU A 152 -11.23 -6.74 4.14
C LEU A 152 -12.07 -7.35 3.01
N ALA A 153 -12.02 -6.83 1.79
CA ALA A 153 -12.71 -7.41 0.64
C ALA A 153 -12.25 -8.86 0.39
N THR A 154 -10.94 -9.13 0.54
CA THR A 154 -10.42 -10.48 0.42
C THR A 154 -10.90 -11.37 1.56
N ALA A 155 -10.81 -10.92 2.81
CA ALA A 155 -11.29 -11.68 3.96
C ALA A 155 -12.78 -12.05 3.82
N LEU A 156 -13.58 -11.12 3.31
CA LEU A 156 -15.02 -11.30 3.13
C LEU A 156 -15.36 -12.23 1.94
N LEU A 157 -14.68 -12.04 0.80
CA LEU A 157 -15.14 -12.59 -0.49
C LEU A 157 -14.28 -13.74 -1.03
N HIS A 158 -13.11 -14.06 -0.44
CA HIS A 158 -12.21 -15.08 -1.02
C HIS A 158 -12.83 -16.47 -1.10
N LYS A 159 -13.75 -16.82 -0.18
CA LYS A 159 -14.49 -18.10 -0.22
C LYS A 159 -15.54 -18.13 -1.33
N ASP A 160 -16.03 -16.96 -1.70
CA ASP A 160 -17.10 -16.79 -2.69
C ASP A 160 -16.57 -16.44 -4.08
N MET A 161 -15.25 -16.56 -4.32
CA MET A 161 -14.64 -16.22 -5.60
C MET A 161 -15.24 -16.98 -6.81
N ASN A 162 -15.85 -18.15 -6.58
CA ASN A 162 -16.53 -18.95 -7.62
C ASN A 162 -18.02 -18.60 -7.78
N LYS A 163 -18.57 -17.71 -6.96
CA LYS A 163 -19.94 -17.24 -7.08
C LYS A 163 -20.10 -16.35 -8.32
N PRO A 164 -21.33 -16.20 -8.86
CA PRO A 164 -21.62 -15.31 -9.98
C PRO A 164 -21.17 -13.87 -9.69
N ASP A 165 -20.75 -13.14 -10.73
CA ASP A 165 -20.25 -11.76 -10.60
C ASP A 165 -21.27 -10.82 -9.97
N ARG A 166 -22.57 -10.99 -10.29
CA ARG A 166 -23.67 -10.23 -9.68
C ARG A 166 -23.72 -10.36 -8.16
N TYR A 167 -23.39 -11.55 -7.62
CA TYR A 167 -23.35 -11.77 -6.17
C TYR A 167 -22.19 -11.00 -5.56
N ILE A 168 -20.98 -11.11 -6.12
CA ILE A 168 -19.80 -10.40 -5.67
C ILE A 168 -20.00 -8.89 -5.78
N PHE A 169 -20.59 -8.44 -6.89
CA PHE A 169 -20.94 -7.04 -7.10
C PHE A 169 -21.88 -6.50 -6.01
N MET A 170 -22.97 -7.21 -5.70
CA MET A 170 -23.91 -6.77 -4.66
C MET A 170 -23.24 -6.70 -3.27
N ILE A 171 -22.51 -7.75 -2.90
CA ILE A 171 -21.80 -7.76 -1.61
C ILE A 171 -20.75 -6.66 -1.58
N GLY A 172 -19.97 -6.46 -2.66
CA GLY A 172 -18.99 -5.39 -2.79
C GLY A 172 -19.60 -4.00 -2.70
N THR A 173 -20.78 -3.78 -3.34
CA THR A 173 -21.52 -2.51 -3.28
C THR A 173 -21.92 -2.18 -1.84
N ILE A 174 -22.52 -3.14 -1.15
CA ILE A 174 -23.00 -2.94 0.22
C ILE A 174 -21.81 -2.80 1.19
N SER A 175 -20.88 -3.74 1.15
CA SER A 175 -19.73 -3.72 2.07
C SER A 175 -18.78 -2.53 1.84
N GLY A 176 -18.60 -2.11 0.57
CA GLY A 176 -17.84 -0.92 0.22
C GLY A 176 -18.49 0.36 0.74
N GLY A 177 -19.80 0.51 0.58
CA GLY A 177 -20.54 1.64 1.14
C GLY A 177 -20.49 1.68 2.68
N VAL A 178 -20.65 0.54 3.35
CA VAL A 178 -20.51 0.45 4.82
C VAL A 178 -19.08 0.83 5.24
N TYR A 179 -18.07 0.30 4.54
CA TYR A 179 -16.68 0.61 4.79
C TYR A 179 -16.39 2.11 4.69
N GLU A 180 -16.82 2.74 3.60
CA GLU A 180 -16.63 4.18 3.36
C GLU A 180 -17.35 5.04 4.41
N TYR A 181 -18.58 4.67 4.79
CA TYR A 181 -19.33 5.36 5.84
C TYR A 181 -18.61 5.27 7.19
N VAL A 182 -18.21 4.05 7.60
CA VAL A 182 -17.51 3.83 8.87
C VAL A 182 -16.19 4.59 8.90
N LEU A 183 -15.41 4.60 7.83
CA LEU A 183 -14.16 5.38 7.77
C LEU A 183 -14.43 6.88 7.88
N SER A 184 -15.47 7.41 7.22
CA SER A 184 -15.84 8.82 7.34
C SER A 184 -16.19 9.19 8.78
N VAL A 185 -16.93 8.33 9.49
CA VAL A 185 -17.26 8.55 10.91
C VAL A 185 -16.01 8.47 11.78
N LEU A 186 -15.18 7.45 11.59
CA LEU A 186 -13.94 7.27 12.37
C LEU A 186 -12.96 8.41 12.16
N SER A 187 -12.78 8.88 10.92
CA SER A 187 -11.87 9.99 10.63
C SER A 187 -12.34 11.28 11.31
N GLN A 188 -13.64 11.53 11.34
CA GLN A 188 -14.19 12.69 12.05
C GLN A 188 -14.03 12.56 13.57
N LEU A 189 -14.24 11.37 14.14
CA LEU A 189 -14.08 11.14 15.58
C LEU A 189 -12.64 11.23 16.05
N VAL A 190 -11.69 10.72 15.24
CA VAL A 190 -10.26 10.62 15.63
C VAL A 190 -9.49 11.88 15.28
N PHE A 191 -9.74 12.44 14.10
CA PHE A 191 -8.96 13.55 13.55
C PHE A 191 -9.74 14.88 13.47
N GLY A 192 -11.02 14.90 13.88
CA GLY A 192 -11.87 16.08 13.73
C GLY A 192 -12.22 16.42 12.27
N GLN A 193 -11.80 15.60 11.31
CA GLN A 193 -11.83 15.94 9.88
C GLN A 193 -12.50 14.85 9.05
N VAL A 194 -13.11 15.29 7.94
CA VAL A 194 -13.65 14.40 6.90
C VAL A 194 -12.83 14.60 5.63
N PHE A 195 -12.28 13.51 5.08
CA PHE A 195 -11.37 13.55 3.93
C PHE A 195 -12.09 13.60 2.58
N TRP A 196 -13.41 13.39 2.55
CA TRP A 196 -14.27 13.51 1.36
C TRP A 196 -15.67 13.97 1.78
N ASP A 197 -16.36 14.65 0.86
CA ASP A 197 -17.71 15.13 1.06
C ASP A 197 -18.53 14.98 -0.24
N TYR A 198 -19.65 14.25 -0.16
CA TYR A 198 -20.56 14.00 -1.27
C TYR A 198 -21.86 14.78 -1.17
N THR A 199 -21.97 15.78 -0.30
CA THR A 199 -23.22 16.55 -0.10
C THR A 199 -23.76 17.15 -1.38
N GLN A 200 -22.88 17.51 -2.33
CA GLN A 200 -23.25 18.10 -3.61
C GLN A 200 -23.64 17.05 -4.69
N ILE A 201 -23.49 15.76 -4.40
CA ILE A 201 -23.76 14.68 -5.35
C ILE A 201 -25.10 14.03 -4.99
N PRO A 202 -26.08 13.88 -5.93
CA PRO A 202 -27.34 13.22 -5.66
C PRO A 202 -27.19 11.80 -5.13
N PHE A 203 -28.18 11.33 -4.35
CA PHE A 203 -28.19 9.99 -3.73
C PHE A 203 -27.03 9.77 -2.74
N ASN A 204 -26.62 10.82 -2.00
CA ASN A 204 -25.72 10.68 -0.89
C ASN A 204 -26.49 10.43 0.43
N LEU A 205 -25.79 9.84 1.41
CA LEU A 205 -26.28 9.67 2.77
C LEU A 205 -25.41 10.50 3.71
N GLY A 206 -25.91 11.67 4.08
CA GLY A 206 -25.21 12.58 4.98
C GLY A 206 -23.85 13.08 4.46
N GLY A 207 -23.66 13.15 3.15
CA GLY A 207 -22.39 13.51 2.51
C GLY A 207 -21.27 12.48 2.66
N ARG A 208 -21.49 11.39 3.41
CA ARG A 208 -20.45 10.41 3.77
C ARG A 208 -20.26 9.30 2.75
N ILE A 209 -21.36 8.87 2.13
CA ILE A 209 -21.38 7.90 1.04
C ILE A 209 -22.31 8.36 -0.07
N ASN A 210 -22.07 7.86 -1.27
CA ASN A 210 -22.91 8.13 -2.43
C ASN A 210 -23.18 6.82 -3.19
N LEU A 211 -24.41 6.66 -3.71
CA LEU A 211 -24.81 5.44 -4.41
C LEU A 211 -23.91 5.12 -5.61
N LEU A 212 -23.48 6.11 -6.38
CA LEU A 212 -22.57 5.90 -7.52
C LEU A 212 -21.26 5.30 -7.08
N PHE A 213 -20.66 5.81 -6.01
CA PHE A 213 -19.40 5.28 -5.47
C PHE A 213 -19.58 3.89 -4.85
N CYS A 214 -20.74 3.62 -4.22
CA CYS A 214 -21.06 2.26 -3.78
C CYS A 214 -21.08 1.26 -4.94
N LEU A 215 -21.63 1.65 -6.10
CA LEU A 215 -21.60 0.81 -7.31
C LEU A 215 -20.18 0.60 -7.84
N PHE A 216 -19.32 1.63 -7.78
CA PHE A 216 -17.90 1.47 -8.10
C PHE A 216 -17.18 0.50 -7.15
N TRP A 217 -17.49 0.49 -5.86
CA TRP A 217 -16.99 -0.52 -4.93
C TRP A 217 -17.42 -1.94 -5.34
N GLY A 218 -18.66 -2.10 -5.84
CA GLY A 218 -19.13 -3.37 -6.38
C GLY A 218 -18.32 -3.84 -7.59
N ILE A 219 -18.07 -2.95 -8.55
CA ILE A 219 -17.22 -3.25 -9.72
C ILE A 219 -15.79 -3.58 -9.27
N ALA A 220 -15.22 -2.77 -8.37
CA ALA A 220 -13.89 -2.99 -7.82
C ALA A 220 -13.77 -4.34 -7.12
N ALA A 221 -14.79 -4.77 -6.37
CA ALA A 221 -14.83 -6.08 -5.72
C ALA A 221 -14.80 -7.23 -6.72
N VAL A 222 -15.55 -7.13 -7.84
CA VAL A 222 -15.51 -8.15 -8.91
C VAL A 222 -14.13 -8.20 -9.55
N VAL A 223 -13.58 -7.06 -9.95
CA VAL A 223 -12.24 -6.99 -10.56
C VAL A 223 -11.19 -7.53 -9.61
N TRP A 224 -11.27 -7.14 -8.33
CA TRP A 224 -10.35 -7.62 -7.31
C TRP A 224 -10.38 -9.13 -7.15
N ILE A 225 -11.55 -9.69 -6.81
CA ILE A 225 -11.68 -11.10 -6.43
C ILE A 225 -11.48 -12.03 -7.62
N LYS A 226 -11.97 -11.66 -8.82
CA LYS A 226 -11.90 -12.53 -10.00
C LYS A 226 -10.56 -12.45 -10.74
N PHE A 227 -9.91 -11.29 -10.75
CA PHE A 227 -8.76 -11.07 -11.62
C PHE A 227 -7.46 -10.74 -10.85
N LEU A 228 -7.52 -9.81 -9.90
CA LEU A 228 -6.31 -9.30 -9.25
C LEU A 228 -5.85 -10.17 -8.07
N TYR A 229 -6.76 -10.53 -7.18
CA TYR A 229 -6.45 -11.34 -6.00
C TYR A 229 -5.80 -12.68 -6.34
N PRO A 230 -6.29 -13.52 -7.29
CA PRO A 230 -5.64 -14.79 -7.61
C PRO A 230 -4.19 -14.62 -8.09
N LYS A 231 -3.93 -13.59 -8.88
CA LYS A 231 -2.59 -13.28 -9.40
C LYS A 231 -1.64 -12.84 -8.28
N LEU A 232 -2.08 -11.87 -7.46
CA LEU A 232 -1.32 -11.37 -6.33
C LEU A 232 -1.10 -12.44 -5.26
N SER A 233 -2.11 -13.21 -4.95
CA SER A 233 -2.00 -14.37 -4.04
C SER A 233 -0.92 -15.34 -4.51
N GLY A 234 -0.94 -15.70 -5.79
CA GLY A 234 0.08 -16.57 -6.38
C GLY A 234 1.49 -15.98 -6.38
N LEU A 235 1.63 -14.65 -6.49
CA LEU A 235 2.92 -13.96 -6.36
C LEU A 235 3.44 -13.98 -4.93
N ILE A 236 2.59 -13.68 -3.95
CA ILE A 236 2.94 -13.71 -2.53
C ILE A 236 3.39 -15.13 -2.11
N GLU A 237 2.71 -16.16 -2.59
CA GLU A 237 3.04 -17.56 -2.29
C GLU A 237 4.37 -18.05 -2.88
N LYS A 238 4.95 -17.32 -3.83
CA LYS A 238 6.28 -17.61 -4.39
C LYS A 238 7.42 -17.12 -3.50
N VAL A 239 7.14 -16.25 -2.52
CA VAL A 239 8.15 -15.78 -1.58
C VAL A 239 8.61 -16.96 -0.71
N PRO A 240 9.93 -17.16 -0.54
CA PRO A 240 10.44 -18.19 0.36
C PRO A 240 9.95 -17.97 1.78
N LYS A 241 9.58 -19.06 2.48
CA LYS A 241 8.93 -19.00 3.79
C LYS A 241 9.67 -18.15 4.81
N LEU A 242 10.96 -18.45 5.03
CA LEU A 242 11.75 -17.76 6.06
C LEU A 242 11.83 -16.25 5.75
N THR A 243 12.16 -15.91 4.52
CA THR A 243 12.20 -14.52 4.04
C THR A 243 10.84 -13.84 4.19
N GLY A 244 9.77 -14.52 3.81
CA GLY A 244 8.40 -14.02 3.94
C GLY A 244 8.03 -13.70 5.39
N TYR A 245 8.35 -14.57 6.34
CA TYR A 245 8.08 -14.33 7.76
C TYR A 245 8.90 -13.18 8.31
N ILE A 246 10.21 -13.12 8.03
CA ILE A 246 11.07 -12.04 8.49
C ILE A 246 10.59 -10.70 7.92
N LEU A 247 10.38 -10.61 6.61
CA LEU A 247 9.89 -9.40 5.96
C LEU A 247 8.52 -8.99 6.49
N THR A 248 7.62 -9.95 6.76
CA THR A 248 6.32 -9.63 7.33
C THR A 248 6.46 -8.91 8.66
N TRP A 249 7.26 -9.42 9.58
CA TRP A 249 7.40 -8.79 10.90
C TRP A 249 8.15 -7.46 10.85
N VAL A 250 9.16 -7.32 9.98
CA VAL A 250 9.80 -6.03 9.70
C VAL A 250 8.77 -5.02 9.19
N MET A 251 7.94 -5.41 8.23
CA MET A 251 6.89 -4.55 7.69
C MET A 251 5.76 -4.29 8.67
N VAL A 252 5.40 -5.25 9.53
CA VAL A 252 4.43 -5.02 10.62
C VAL A 252 4.92 -3.92 11.55
N VAL A 253 6.18 -4.00 12.01
CA VAL A 253 6.76 -2.98 12.87
C VAL A 253 6.81 -1.63 12.15
N PHE A 254 7.33 -1.60 10.91
CA PHE A 254 7.39 -0.37 10.11
C PHE A 254 6.02 0.27 9.93
N MET A 255 5.02 -0.48 9.48
CA MET A 255 3.67 0.06 9.24
C MET A 255 3.00 0.50 10.54
N SER A 256 3.18 -0.25 11.63
CA SER A 256 2.61 0.13 12.93
C SER A 256 3.20 1.43 13.45
N VAL A 257 4.52 1.59 13.40
CA VAL A 257 5.20 2.83 13.81
C VAL A 257 4.80 3.99 12.89
N ASN A 258 4.77 3.75 11.58
CA ASN A 258 4.40 4.76 10.60
C ASN A 258 2.95 5.24 10.79
N ILE A 259 2.00 4.33 10.99
CA ILE A 259 0.60 4.66 11.28
C ILE A 259 0.49 5.47 12.57
N LEU A 260 1.17 5.05 13.64
CA LEU A 260 1.15 5.77 14.92
C LEU A 260 1.72 7.19 14.78
N VAL A 261 2.90 7.32 14.18
CA VAL A 261 3.55 8.62 14.00
C VAL A 261 2.71 9.52 13.09
N SER A 262 2.13 8.98 12.02
CA SER A 262 1.25 9.73 11.11
C SER A 262 -0.01 10.24 11.82
N ALA A 263 -0.61 9.40 12.67
CA ALA A 263 -1.78 9.80 13.46
C ALA A 263 -1.43 10.91 14.46
N LEU A 264 -0.30 10.78 15.16
CA LEU A 264 0.18 11.81 16.10
C LEU A 264 0.51 13.12 15.37
N ALA A 265 1.18 13.05 14.22
CA ALA A 265 1.51 14.21 13.39
C ALA A 265 0.23 14.92 12.90
N LEU A 266 -0.78 14.17 12.46
CA LEU A 266 -2.05 14.74 11.99
C LEU A 266 -2.84 15.40 13.13
N ILE A 267 -2.93 14.77 14.30
CA ILE A 267 -3.57 15.34 15.48
C ILE A 267 -2.83 16.61 15.91
N ARG A 268 -1.51 16.61 15.93
CA ARG A 268 -0.71 17.79 16.30
C ARG A 268 -0.87 18.91 15.28
N TYR A 269 -0.92 18.58 13.99
CA TYR A 269 -1.16 19.55 12.92
C TYR A 269 -2.50 20.26 13.09
N ASP A 270 -3.57 19.51 13.44
CA ASP A 270 -4.89 20.07 13.71
C ASP A 270 -4.89 20.96 14.97
N VAL A 271 -4.33 20.48 16.08
CA VAL A 271 -4.24 21.23 17.35
C VAL A 271 -3.40 22.51 17.20
N ARG A 272 -2.31 22.44 16.44
CA ARG A 272 -1.43 23.60 16.21
C ARG A 272 -2.10 24.68 15.35
N ALA A 273 -2.94 24.30 14.37
CA ALA A 273 -3.73 25.19 13.52
C ALA A 273 -2.94 26.39 12.94
N GLY A 274 -1.68 26.14 12.50
CA GLY A 274 -0.77 27.17 11.96
C GLY A 274 -0.05 28.01 13.02
N GLY A 275 -0.22 27.71 14.31
CA GLY A 275 0.53 28.35 15.41
C GLY A 275 1.98 27.83 15.52
N PRO A 276 2.77 28.39 16.47
CA PRO A 276 4.14 27.95 16.70
C PRO A 276 4.17 26.51 17.23
N PRO A 277 5.29 25.79 17.02
CA PRO A 277 5.52 24.50 17.66
C PRO A 277 5.38 24.57 19.17
N ALA A 278 5.00 23.44 19.81
CA ALA A 278 5.03 23.33 21.27
C ALA A 278 6.42 23.65 21.82
N ALA A 279 6.48 24.22 23.04
CA ALA A 279 7.73 24.68 23.61
C ALA A 279 8.66 23.51 23.99
N ASP A 280 8.10 22.38 24.45
CA ASP A 280 8.82 21.22 24.95
C ASP A 280 7.99 19.92 24.81
N GLY A 281 8.58 18.83 25.30
CA GLY A 281 7.94 17.54 25.33
C GLY A 281 7.93 16.77 23.99
N TRP A 282 7.16 15.69 23.95
CA TRP A 282 7.01 14.87 22.73
C TRP A 282 6.28 15.65 21.61
N GLU A 283 5.39 16.59 21.98
CA GLU A 283 4.68 17.47 21.07
C GLU A 283 5.65 18.34 20.27
N HIS A 284 6.65 18.90 20.92
CA HIS A 284 7.70 19.68 20.27
C HIS A 284 8.45 18.85 19.23
N VAL A 285 8.81 17.60 19.60
CA VAL A 285 9.52 16.70 18.68
C VAL A 285 8.67 16.43 17.44
N ILE A 286 7.38 16.16 17.59
CA ILE A 286 6.47 15.94 16.46
C ILE A 286 6.32 17.22 15.62
N ASP A 287 6.09 18.36 16.26
CA ASP A 287 5.84 19.64 15.59
C ASP A 287 7.03 20.12 14.77
N VAL A 288 8.25 19.87 15.25
CA VAL A 288 9.49 20.25 14.55
C VAL A 288 9.80 19.31 13.38
N HIS A 289 9.52 17.99 13.53
CA HIS A 289 9.80 17.02 12.46
C HIS A 289 8.72 16.96 11.40
N PHE A 290 7.48 17.32 11.76
CA PHE A 290 6.31 17.36 10.89
C PHE A 290 5.69 18.75 10.92
N ASP A 291 6.43 19.72 10.36
CA ASP A 291 6.01 21.09 10.27
C ASP A 291 4.80 21.29 9.33
N ASP A 292 4.24 22.48 9.31
CA ASP A 292 3.04 22.78 8.54
C ASP A 292 3.25 22.64 7.03
N GLU A 293 4.44 22.94 6.52
CA GLU A 293 4.75 22.81 5.10
C GLU A 293 4.73 21.33 4.68
N LEU A 294 5.39 20.46 5.44
CA LEU A 294 5.38 19.02 5.21
C LEU A 294 3.97 18.44 5.31
N MET A 295 3.22 18.83 6.37
CA MET A 295 1.88 18.32 6.61
C MET A 295 0.90 18.77 5.53
N GLN A 296 0.97 20.01 5.07
CA GLN A 296 0.15 20.51 3.98
C GLN A 296 0.48 19.83 2.64
N HIS A 297 1.76 19.51 2.42
CA HIS A 297 2.18 18.73 1.25
C HIS A 297 1.67 17.29 1.30
N ARG A 298 1.77 16.64 2.46
CA ARG A 298 1.35 15.23 2.65
C ARG A 298 -0.16 15.06 2.71
N TYR A 299 -0.87 16.00 3.32
CA TYR A 299 -2.32 15.96 3.50
C TYR A 299 -3.01 17.20 2.89
N PRO A 300 -2.94 17.37 1.57
CA PRO A 300 -3.44 18.58 0.90
C PRO A 300 -4.96 18.76 1.02
N SER A 301 -5.69 17.71 1.36
CA SER A 301 -7.15 17.75 1.61
C SER A 301 -7.49 18.05 3.07
N SER A 302 -6.51 17.97 3.98
CA SER A 302 -6.67 18.26 5.40
C SER A 302 -6.44 19.76 5.61
N LYS A 303 -7.50 20.48 6.00
CA LYS A 303 -7.39 21.86 6.45
C LYS A 303 -7.61 21.86 7.95
N PRO A 304 -6.65 22.36 8.75
CA PRO A 304 -6.91 22.63 10.15
C PRO A 304 -8.15 23.53 10.25
N GLU A 305 -9.12 23.21 11.09
CA GLU A 305 -10.16 24.17 11.43
C GLU A 305 -9.48 25.34 12.12
N LEU A 306 -9.37 26.46 11.41
CA LEU A 306 -9.01 27.74 12.04
C LEU A 306 -10.10 28.07 13.04
N ASN A 307 -9.88 27.70 14.31
CA ASN A 307 -10.76 28.02 15.41
C ASN A 307 -10.96 29.54 15.43
N GLY A 308 -12.05 30.04 14.83
CA GLY A 308 -12.44 31.42 15.03
C GLY A 308 -12.99 32.20 13.85
N VAL A 309 -13.30 31.63 12.70
CA VAL A 309 -14.08 32.35 11.68
C VAL A 309 -15.37 31.59 11.40
N LYS A 310 -16.41 31.93 12.15
CA LYS A 310 -17.80 31.68 11.78
C LYS A 310 -18.24 32.70 10.74
#